data_063b9fde80a9105da2a74028756da901
#
_entry.id   063b9fde80a9105da2a74028756da901
#
_cell.length_a   1.000
_cell.length_b   1.000
_cell.length_c   1.000
_cell.angle_alpha   90.00
_cell.angle_beta   90.00
_cell.angle_gamma   90.00
#
_symmetry.space_group_name_H-M   'P 1'
#
loop_
_entity.id
_entity.type
_entity.pdbx_description
1 polymer ?
#
loop_
_entity_poly.entity_id
_entity_poly.type
_entity_poly.pdbx_seq_one_letter_code
_entity_poly.pdbx_strand_id
1 'polypeptide(L)'
;MNKGNNSKRKYLVLVSIQNKKYLPDPEGETILKDLILKGGFDEVEAVRCSKTINMLVRSKTEEQAKKLVRKMCTELRLYNPVVSKCVVTVSTTSSKS
;
A
#
# COMPACT_ATOMS: atom_id res chain seq x y z
N MET A 1 -8.51 4.04 -33.03
CA MET A 1 -8.16 3.74 -32.54
C MET A 1 -7.70 4.10 -31.41
N ASN A 2 -7.07 4.40 -31.07
CA ASN A 2 -6.56 4.73 -30.01
C ASN A 2 -6.95 5.95 -29.41
N LYS A 3 -8.04 6.52 -29.72
CA LYS A 3 -8.43 7.63 -29.11
C LYS A 3 -8.65 7.49 -27.71
N GLY A 4 -9.20 6.44 -27.25
CA GLY A 4 -9.42 6.20 -25.85
C GLY A 4 -8.14 6.19 -25.09
N ASN A 5 -7.10 5.70 -25.73
CA ASN A 5 -5.84 5.64 -25.05
C ASN A 5 -5.25 7.01 -24.86
N ASN A 6 -5.51 7.91 -25.77
CA ASN A 6 -4.96 9.26 -25.66
C ASN A 6 -5.52 10.02 -24.49
N SER A 7 -6.70 9.68 -24.05
CA SER A 7 -7.29 10.41 -22.94
C SER A 7 -6.97 9.80 -21.60
N LYS A 8 -6.27 8.68 -21.59
CA LYS A 8 -5.92 8.04 -20.33
C LYS A 8 -4.59 8.55 -19.81
N ARG A 9 -4.49 8.58 -18.52
CA ARG A 9 -3.27 8.99 -17.84
C ARG A 9 -2.74 7.85 -17.02
N LYS A 10 -1.53 7.98 -16.55
CA LYS A 10 -0.92 6.98 -15.70
C LYS A 10 -0.93 7.47 -14.27
N TYR A 11 -1.37 6.60 -13.39
CA TYR A 11 -1.42 6.92 -11.97
C TYR A 11 -0.62 5.89 -11.20
N LEU A 12 0.17 6.36 -10.26
CA LEU A 12 0.89 5.46 -9.37
C LEU A 12 -0.02 5.19 -8.20
N VAL A 13 -0.50 3.96 -8.11
CA VAL A 13 -1.43 3.57 -7.07
C VAL A 13 -0.69 2.73 -6.04
N LEU A 14 -0.78 3.12 -4.80
CA LEU A 14 -0.10 2.44 -3.71
C LEU A 14 -1.10 1.62 -2.93
N VAL A 15 -0.80 0.34 -2.78
CA VAL A 15 -1.66 -0.56 -2.02
C VAL A 15 -0.88 -0.96 -0.78
N SER A 16 -1.38 -0.56 0.39
CA SER A 16 -0.74 -0.88 1.64
C SER A 16 -1.54 -1.97 2.33
N ILE A 17 -0.92 -3.11 2.58
CA ILE A 17 -1.55 -4.24 3.24
C ILE A 17 -0.97 -4.32 4.63
N GLN A 18 -1.82 -4.11 5.64
CA GLN A 18 -1.41 -4.00 7.03
C GLN A 18 -2.14 -5.02 7.86
N ASN A 19 -1.42 -5.68 8.75
CA ASN A 19 -2.09 -6.58 9.69
C ASN A 19 -2.95 -5.77 10.64
N LYS A 20 -4.09 -6.35 11.00
CA LYS A 20 -5.00 -5.68 11.93
C LYS A 20 -4.31 -5.53 13.28
N LYS A 21 -4.68 -4.46 13.99
CA LYS A 21 -3.95 -4.08 15.20
C LYS A 21 -3.91 -5.14 16.28
N TYR A 22 -4.94 -5.96 16.37
CA TYR A 22 -4.96 -6.96 17.42
C TYR A 22 -4.08 -8.17 17.14
N LEU A 23 -3.48 -8.21 15.95
CA LEU A 23 -2.60 -9.32 15.63
C LEU A 23 -1.14 -8.94 15.92
N PRO A 24 -0.34 -9.88 16.39
CA PRO A 24 1.06 -9.57 16.64
C PRO A 24 1.82 -9.38 15.35
N ASP A 25 2.91 -8.67 15.42
CA ASP A 25 3.77 -8.41 14.29
C ASP A 25 5.20 -8.73 14.71
N PRO A 26 5.61 -9.99 14.61
CA PRO A 26 6.94 -10.39 15.06
C PRO A 26 8.08 -9.63 14.40
N GLU A 27 7.92 -9.31 13.12
CA GLU A 27 8.96 -8.56 12.43
C GLU A 27 9.13 -7.17 13.02
N GLY A 28 8.02 -6.47 13.25
CA GLY A 28 8.08 -5.15 13.85
C GLY A 28 8.64 -5.20 15.25
N GLU A 29 8.28 -6.23 16.02
CA GLU A 29 8.82 -6.39 17.37
C GLU A 29 10.32 -6.57 17.36
N THR A 30 10.82 -7.36 16.43
CA THR A 30 12.26 -7.60 16.33
C THR A 30 12.98 -6.31 15.96
N ILE A 31 12.44 -5.56 15.00
CA ILE A 31 13.05 -4.30 14.62
C ILE A 31 13.10 -3.36 15.82
N LEU A 32 12.02 -3.29 16.57
CA LEU A 32 11.97 -2.40 17.71
C LEU A 32 12.98 -2.81 18.79
N LYS A 33 12.92 -4.05 19.20
CA LYS A 33 13.73 -4.49 20.34
C LYS A 33 15.19 -4.69 20.00
N ASP A 34 15.46 -5.32 18.89
CA ASP A 34 16.82 -5.74 18.59
C ASP A 34 17.63 -4.71 17.83
N LEU A 35 16.97 -3.76 17.20
CA LEU A 35 17.67 -2.74 16.42
C LEU A 35 17.48 -1.35 17.00
N ILE A 36 16.26 -0.92 17.14
CA ILE A 36 15.99 0.46 17.50
C ILE A 36 16.33 0.74 18.98
N LEU A 37 15.75 -0.04 19.87
CA LEU A 37 15.97 0.19 21.29
C LEU A 37 17.40 -0.13 21.69
N LYS A 38 17.97 -1.16 21.09
CA LYS A 38 19.37 -1.46 21.37
C LYS A 38 20.28 -0.37 20.87
N GLY A 39 19.87 0.35 19.82
CA GLY A 39 20.63 1.46 19.31
C GLY A 39 20.49 2.74 20.11
N GLY A 40 19.68 2.72 21.15
CA GLY A 40 19.53 3.89 22.01
C GLY A 40 18.39 4.82 21.68
N PHE A 41 17.51 4.42 20.76
CA PHE A 41 16.40 5.28 20.36
C PHE A 41 15.16 4.95 21.17
N ASP A 42 15.19 5.33 22.43
CA ASP A 42 14.13 4.99 23.37
C ASP A 42 12.80 5.69 23.11
N GLU A 43 12.80 6.69 22.27
CA GLU A 43 11.58 7.42 21.97
C GLU A 43 10.60 6.63 21.10
N VAL A 44 11.07 5.55 20.48
CA VAL A 44 10.20 4.77 19.61
C VAL A 44 9.45 3.75 20.44
N GLU A 45 8.13 3.88 20.46
CA GLU A 45 7.31 3.02 21.31
C GLU A 45 6.79 1.79 20.62
N ALA A 46 6.61 1.85 19.33
CA ALA A 46 6.03 0.71 18.61
C ALA A 46 6.50 0.72 17.17
N VAL A 47 6.62 -0.44 16.60
CA VAL A 47 6.97 -0.61 15.20
C VAL A 47 6.06 -1.67 14.61
N ARG A 48 5.44 -1.35 13.49
CA ARG A 48 4.60 -2.30 12.76
C ARG A 48 5.05 -2.31 11.32
N CYS A 49 5.14 -3.49 10.74
CA CYS A 49 5.53 -3.64 9.34
C CYS A 49 4.30 -3.85 8.48
N SER A 50 4.37 -3.39 7.26
CA SER A 50 3.30 -3.61 6.31
C SER A 50 3.91 -3.81 4.93
N LYS A 51 3.08 -4.31 4.01
CA LYS A 51 3.53 -4.53 2.64
C LYS A 51 2.94 -3.45 1.76
N THR A 52 3.74 -2.82 0.93
CA THR A 52 3.25 -1.84 -0.03
C THR A 52 3.51 -2.34 -1.43
N ILE A 53 2.46 -2.35 -2.23
CA ILE A 53 2.56 -2.72 -3.63
C ILE A 53 2.33 -1.46 -4.45
N ASN A 54 3.26 -1.18 -5.34
CA ASN A 54 3.18 0.01 -6.19
C ASN A 54 2.74 -0.41 -7.58
N MET A 55 1.66 0.18 -8.08
CA MET A 55 1.15 -0.17 -9.40
C MET A 55 1.04 1.07 -10.26
N LEU A 56 1.49 0.97 -11.50
CA LEU A 56 1.30 2.05 -12.45
C LEU A 56 0.09 1.68 -13.28
N VAL A 57 -0.99 2.46 -13.16
CA VAL A 57 -2.28 2.13 -13.73
C VAL A 57 -2.69 3.19 -14.74
N ARG A 58 -3.12 2.76 -15.91
CA ARG A 58 -3.66 3.68 -16.90
C ARG A 58 -5.16 3.80 -16.69
N SER A 59 -5.63 5.02 -16.57
CA SER A 59 -7.03 5.27 -16.31
C SER A 59 -7.37 6.68 -16.72
N LYS A 60 -8.65 6.95 -16.90
CA LYS A 60 -9.05 8.30 -17.26
C LYS A 60 -9.00 9.23 -16.08
N THR A 61 -9.31 8.75 -14.91
CA THR A 61 -9.32 9.59 -13.72
C THR A 61 -8.68 8.85 -12.55
N GLU A 62 -8.31 9.62 -11.55
CA GLU A 62 -7.75 9.07 -10.34
C GLU A 62 -8.74 8.14 -9.65
N GLU A 63 -10.02 8.54 -9.61
CA GLU A 63 -11.04 7.73 -8.97
C GLU A 63 -11.21 6.38 -9.64
N GLN A 64 -11.17 6.38 -10.97
CA GLN A 64 -11.29 5.12 -11.68
C GLN A 64 -10.09 4.22 -11.44
N ALA A 65 -8.90 4.82 -11.34
CA ALA A 65 -7.71 4.03 -11.04
C ALA A 65 -7.83 3.36 -9.68
N LYS A 66 -8.32 4.10 -8.67
CA LYS A 66 -8.48 3.55 -7.35
C LYS A 66 -9.53 2.45 -7.32
N LYS A 67 -10.64 2.65 -8.01
CA LYS A 67 -11.69 1.65 -8.05
C LYS A 67 -11.19 0.37 -8.69
N LEU A 68 -10.46 0.49 -9.78
CA LEU A 68 -9.92 -0.68 -10.45
C LEU A 68 -9.01 -1.46 -9.51
N VAL A 69 -8.12 -0.76 -8.81
CA VAL A 69 -7.17 -1.43 -7.95
C VAL A 69 -7.87 -2.09 -6.76
N ARG A 70 -8.88 -1.43 -6.19
CA ARG A 70 -9.63 -2.05 -5.11
C ARG A 70 -10.31 -3.33 -5.58
N LYS A 71 -10.87 -3.30 -6.77
CA LYS A 71 -11.51 -4.47 -7.33
C LYS A 71 -10.51 -5.60 -7.51
N MET A 72 -9.33 -5.28 -8.04
CA MET A 72 -8.28 -6.27 -8.20
C MET A 72 -7.87 -6.89 -6.88
N CYS A 73 -7.67 -6.06 -5.88
CA CYS A 73 -7.23 -6.57 -4.58
C CYS A 73 -8.23 -7.57 -4.01
N THR A 74 -9.51 -7.31 -4.22
CA THR A 74 -10.55 -8.20 -3.73
C THR A 74 -10.67 -9.46 -4.59
N GLU A 75 -10.74 -9.29 -5.89
CA GLU A 75 -10.97 -10.42 -6.77
C GLU A 75 -9.79 -11.37 -6.84
N LEU A 76 -8.59 -10.82 -6.82
CA LEU A 76 -7.39 -11.64 -6.92
C LEU A 76 -6.83 -12.03 -5.56
N ARG A 77 -7.53 -11.60 -4.50
CA ARG A 77 -7.14 -11.93 -3.14
C ARG A 77 -5.70 -11.55 -2.85
N LEU A 78 -5.37 -10.31 -3.15
CA LEU A 78 -4.02 -9.81 -2.85
C LEU A 78 -3.79 -9.68 -1.36
N TYR A 79 -4.84 -9.75 -0.56
CA TYR A 79 -4.71 -9.73 0.88
C TYR A 79 -5.86 -10.54 1.49
N ASN A 80 -5.70 -10.93 2.74
CA ASN A 80 -6.72 -11.69 3.46
C ASN A 80 -7.48 -10.73 4.38
N PRO A 81 -8.73 -10.39 4.08
CA PRO A 81 -9.46 -9.39 4.87
C PRO A 81 -9.75 -9.81 6.30
N VAL A 82 -9.59 -11.09 6.61
CA VAL A 82 -9.79 -11.55 7.98
C VAL A 82 -8.69 -11.03 8.88
N VAL A 83 -7.44 -11.02 8.39
CA VAL A 83 -6.28 -10.66 9.20
C VAL A 83 -5.63 -9.35 8.80
N SER A 84 -5.98 -8.79 7.64
CA SER A 84 -5.32 -7.60 7.13
C SER A 84 -6.32 -6.60 6.64
N LYS A 85 -5.89 -5.34 6.57
CA LYS A 85 -6.67 -4.33 5.90
C LYS A 85 -5.87 -3.80 4.73
N CYS A 86 -6.56 -3.30 3.73
CA CYS A 86 -5.96 -2.85 2.50
C CYS A 86 -6.30 -1.39 2.30
N VAL A 87 -5.29 -0.55 2.16
CA VAL A 87 -5.49 0.88 1.97
C VAL A 87 -4.95 1.24 0.59
N VAL A 88 -5.80 1.85 -0.23
CA VAL A 88 -5.43 2.20 -1.60
C VAL A 88 -5.36 3.72 -1.71
N THR A 89 -4.20 4.21 -2.12
CA THR A 89 -4.01 5.65 -2.31
C THR A 89 -3.33 5.89 -3.65
N VAL A 90 -3.43 7.11 -4.14
CA VAL A 90 -2.79 7.49 -5.39
C VAL A 90 -1.74 8.54 -5.08
N SER A 91 -0.55 8.33 -5.61
CA SER A 91 0.52 9.29 -5.43
C SER A 91 0.34 10.45 -6.38
N THR A 92 0.42 11.65 -5.87
CA THR A 92 0.25 12.82 -6.70
C THR A 92 1.49 13.14 -7.51
N THR A 93 2.58 12.42 -7.25
CA THR A 93 3.80 12.72 -7.97
C THR A 93 4.08 11.76 -9.09
N SER A 94 3.12 10.90 -9.39
CA SER A 94 3.35 9.86 -10.39
C SER A 94 3.69 10.42 -11.75
N SER A 95 3.20 11.58 -12.07
CA SER A 95 3.44 12.11 -13.39
C SER A 95 4.88 12.53 -13.60
N LYS A 96 5.65 12.58 -12.52
CA LYS A 96 6.98 13.02 -12.69
C LYS A 96 7.90 11.94 -13.05
N SER A 97 7.62 10.79 -12.84
CA SER A 97 8.54 9.76 -13.16
C SER A 97 8.33 9.21 -14.44
#